data_c2e1a896cf62df891c9705df3ae49453
#
_entry.id   c2e1a896cf62df891c9705df3ae49453
#
_cell.length_a   1.000
_cell.length_b   1.000
_cell.length_c   1.000
_cell.angle_alpha   90.00
_cell.angle_beta   90.00
_cell.angle_gamma   90.00
#
_symmetry.space_group_name_H-M   'P 1'
#
loop_
_entity.id
_entity.type
_entity.pdbx_description
1 polymer ?
#
loop_
_entity_poly.entity_id
_entity_poly.type
_entity_poly.pdbx_seq_one_letter_code
_entity_poly.pdbx_strand_id
1 'polypeptide(L)'
;MKILSLHIDGFGKFHNRDISFQDGLNVVYGKNEAGKSTLHTFIKGMLFGIERQRGRASKNDTYSKFQPWTQSGVYEGYLRVECDGQIYRIERRFQKGDKRLCVINETTGKEEENTTALLDKLRCGLSETAYDNTISIGQLKCATDGGMVSELRNYIANLNTSGSIALNITKASADLKAQRKQLEARFVPEAAKSYTAALSEIRRIEQEISAPEYANHLTAKRQERGLVKEELDKKQK
;
A
#
# COMPACT_ATOMS: atom_id res chain seq x y z
N MET A 1 -6.71 -12.34 -19.81
CA MET A 1 -5.29 -12.74 -19.68
C MET A 1 -5.22 -14.25 -19.47
N LYS A 2 -4.35 -14.96 -20.20
CA LYS A 2 -4.09 -16.40 -20.07
C LYS A 2 -2.59 -16.59 -19.81
N ILE A 3 -2.25 -17.42 -18.83
CA ILE A 3 -0.86 -17.76 -18.51
C ILE A 3 -0.43 -18.89 -19.46
N LEU A 4 0.65 -18.69 -20.21
CA LEU A 4 1.18 -19.65 -21.17
C LEU A 4 2.30 -20.51 -20.55
N SER A 5 3.27 -19.84 -19.94
CA SER A 5 4.40 -20.49 -19.30
C SER A 5 5.05 -19.56 -18.27
N LEU A 6 5.89 -20.11 -17.45
CA LEU A 6 6.75 -19.36 -16.55
C LEU A 6 8.12 -20.02 -16.42
N HIS A 7 9.09 -19.21 -16.09
CA HIS A 7 10.43 -19.63 -15.73
C HIS A 7 10.82 -19.04 -14.39
N ILE A 8 11.36 -19.85 -13.52
CA ILE A 8 11.83 -19.48 -12.19
C ILE A 8 13.34 -19.64 -12.17
N ASP A 9 14.08 -18.54 -12.22
CA ASP A 9 15.53 -18.58 -12.03
C ASP A 9 15.87 -18.92 -10.59
N GLY A 10 15.21 -18.26 -9.63
CA GLY A 10 15.29 -18.58 -8.21
C GLY A 10 14.09 -18.05 -7.44
N PHE A 11 13.36 -18.93 -6.76
CA PHE A 11 12.22 -18.59 -5.90
C PHE A 11 11.91 -19.71 -4.91
N GLY A 12 12.11 -19.45 -3.62
CA GLY A 12 11.96 -20.47 -2.58
C GLY A 12 12.85 -21.66 -2.83
N LYS A 13 12.24 -22.83 -3.01
CA LYS A 13 12.94 -24.07 -3.34
C LYS A 13 13.25 -24.27 -4.83
N PHE A 14 12.60 -23.49 -5.70
CA PHE A 14 12.78 -23.64 -7.14
C PHE A 14 14.02 -22.89 -7.62
N HIS A 15 14.75 -23.54 -8.50
CA HIS A 15 15.89 -23.00 -9.20
C HIS A 15 15.90 -23.53 -10.62
N ASN A 16 16.07 -22.64 -11.60
CA ASN A 16 16.10 -22.92 -13.03
C ASN A 16 14.97 -23.88 -13.46
N ARG A 17 13.72 -23.46 -13.26
CA ARG A 17 12.54 -24.30 -13.48
C ARG A 17 11.59 -23.69 -14.49
N ASP A 18 11.33 -24.44 -15.57
CA ASP A 18 10.30 -24.12 -16.57
C ASP A 18 9.01 -24.88 -16.26
N ILE A 19 7.88 -24.19 -16.45
CA ILE A 19 6.54 -24.76 -16.36
C ILE A 19 5.69 -24.17 -17.48
N SER A 20 5.05 -25.03 -18.29
CA SER A 20 4.14 -24.63 -19.34
C SER A 20 2.72 -25.06 -18.99
N PHE A 21 1.76 -24.23 -19.34
CA PHE A 21 0.35 -24.47 -19.14
C PHE A 21 -0.36 -24.73 -20.47
N GLN A 22 -1.34 -25.60 -20.45
CA GLN A 22 -2.18 -25.92 -21.58
C GLN A 22 -3.54 -25.21 -21.47
N ASP A 23 -4.32 -25.26 -22.54
CA ASP A 23 -5.69 -24.76 -22.52
C ASP A 23 -6.57 -25.61 -21.59
N GLY A 24 -7.47 -24.93 -20.89
CA GLY A 24 -8.39 -25.56 -19.97
C GLY A 24 -7.80 -25.80 -18.57
N LEU A 25 -8.13 -26.94 -17.97
CA LEU A 25 -7.76 -27.28 -16.61
C LEU A 25 -6.32 -27.79 -16.53
N ASN A 26 -5.49 -27.12 -15.74
CA ASN A 26 -4.14 -27.58 -15.41
C ASN A 26 -4.08 -28.03 -13.95
N VAL A 27 -3.67 -29.26 -13.69
CA VAL A 27 -3.58 -29.85 -12.35
C VAL A 27 -2.12 -29.93 -11.92
N VAL A 28 -1.78 -29.20 -10.85
CA VAL A 28 -0.44 -29.26 -10.24
C VAL A 28 -0.49 -30.15 -9.01
N TYR A 29 0.00 -31.38 -9.16
CA TYR A 29 0.01 -32.39 -8.13
C TYR A 29 1.41 -32.57 -7.51
N GLY A 30 1.44 -32.89 -6.21
CA GLY A 30 2.67 -33.22 -5.50
C GLY A 30 2.44 -33.38 -4.00
N LYS A 31 3.38 -34.07 -3.33
CA LYS A 31 3.39 -34.24 -1.87
C LYS A 31 3.45 -32.91 -1.14
N ASN A 32 3.28 -32.92 0.17
CA ASN A 32 3.55 -31.74 0.99
C ASN A 32 5.01 -31.29 0.75
N GLU A 33 5.23 -29.98 0.78
CA GLU A 33 6.53 -29.36 0.48
C GLU A 33 7.04 -29.53 -0.98
N ALA A 34 6.25 -30.11 -1.88
CA ALA A 34 6.62 -30.20 -3.30
C ALA A 34 6.79 -28.83 -4.00
N GLY A 35 6.28 -27.74 -3.39
CA GLY A 35 6.41 -26.38 -3.93
C GLY A 35 5.12 -25.83 -4.56
N LYS A 36 3.95 -26.50 -4.39
CA LYS A 36 2.67 -26.01 -4.92
C LYS A 36 2.36 -24.57 -4.51
N SER A 37 2.48 -24.27 -3.23
CA SER A 37 2.28 -22.91 -2.70
C SER A 37 3.38 -21.95 -3.15
N THR A 38 4.60 -22.44 -3.38
CA THR A 38 5.70 -21.63 -3.92
C THR A 38 5.39 -21.18 -5.34
N LEU A 39 4.89 -22.07 -6.19
CA LEU A 39 4.47 -21.78 -7.56
C LEU A 39 3.32 -20.77 -7.57
N HIS A 40 2.29 -21.00 -6.75
CA HIS A 40 1.16 -20.10 -6.63
C HIS A 40 1.59 -18.68 -6.19
N THR A 41 2.46 -18.59 -5.18
CA THR A 41 3.01 -17.30 -4.72
C THR A 41 3.92 -16.64 -5.76
N PHE A 42 4.66 -17.43 -6.55
CA PHE A 42 5.47 -16.90 -7.65
C PHE A 42 4.60 -16.20 -8.70
N ILE A 43 3.53 -16.86 -9.17
CA ILE A 43 2.61 -16.26 -10.16
C ILE A 43 2.03 -14.95 -9.62
N LYS A 44 1.55 -14.95 -8.38
CA LYS A 44 1.06 -13.73 -7.73
C LYS A 44 2.16 -12.67 -7.64
N GLY A 45 3.36 -13.04 -7.22
CA GLY A 45 4.52 -12.15 -7.13
C GLY A 45 4.91 -11.53 -8.46
N MET A 46 4.79 -12.27 -9.55
CA MET A 46 5.05 -11.75 -10.90
C MET A 46 4.05 -10.65 -11.28
N LEU A 47 2.79 -10.79 -10.91
CA LEU A 47 1.73 -9.83 -11.22
C LEU A 47 1.76 -8.59 -10.32
N PHE A 48 1.90 -8.76 -9.00
CA PHE A 48 1.76 -7.68 -8.01
C PHE A 48 3.10 -7.22 -7.40
N GLY A 49 4.12 -8.04 -7.50
CA GLY A 49 5.37 -7.85 -6.77
C GLY A 49 5.34 -8.48 -5.38
N ILE A 50 6.47 -8.47 -4.73
CA ILE A 50 6.61 -8.89 -3.33
C ILE A 50 7.36 -7.80 -2.59
N GLU A 51 6.71 -7.23 -1.57
CA GLU A 51 7.33 -6.23 -0.73
C GLU A 51 7.88 -6.86 0.55
N ARG A 52 9.09 -6.45 0.91
CA ARG A 52 9.68 -6.82 2.20
C ARG A 52 9.13 -5.95 3.30
N GLN A 53 8.54 -6.57 4.31
CA GLN A 53 8.09 -5.86 5.51
C GLN A 53 9.28 -5.46 6.40
N ARG A 54 9.11 -4.43 7.22
CA ARG A 54 10.13 -3.92 8.13
C ARG A 54 9.81 -4.30 9.59
N GLY A 55 10.83 -4.36 10.43
CA GLY A 55 10.67 -4.63 11.86
C GLY A 55 10.31 -6.09 12.16
N ARG A 56 9.51 -6.31 13.22
CA ARG A 56 9.13 -7.68 13.65
C ARG A 56 8.35 -8.46 12.60
N ALA A 57 7.60 -7.79 11.76
CA ALA A 57 6.82 -8.41 10.67
C ALA A 57 7.70 -9.05 9.59
N SER A 58 8.97 -8.63 9.47
CA SER A 58 9.89 -9.15 8.45
C SER A 58 10.30 -10.61 8.63
N LYS A 59 10.11 -11.19 9.81
CA LYS A 59 10.45 -12.61 10.08
C LYS A 59 9.52 -13.60 9.38
N ASN A 60 8.26 -13.20 9.15
CA ASN A 60 7.22 -14.05 8.57
C ASN A 60 6.65 -13.46 7.26
N ASP A 61 7.34 -12.48 6.66
CA ASP A 61 6.86 -11.87 5.43
C ASP A 61 7.06 -12.81 4.23
N THR A 62 6.24 -12.63 3.21
CA THR A 62 6.28 -13.41 1.97
C THR A 62 7.65 -13.31 1.30
N TYR A 63 8.31 -12.16 1.34
CA TYR A 63 9.63 -11.96 0.76
C TYR A 63 10.67 -12.90 1.38
N SER A 64 10.80 -12.90 2.70
CA SER A 64 11.79 -13.70 3.43
C SER A 64 11.48 -15.20 3.34
N LYS A 65 10.18 -15.56 3.36
CA LYS A 65 9.72 -16.95 3.25
C LYS A 65 10.07 -17.60 1.92
N PHE A 66 9.99 -16.86 0.82
CA PHE A 66 10.24 -17.37 -0.53
C PHE A 66 11.56 -16.89 -1.14
N GLN A 67 12.44 -16.29 -0.34
CA GLN A 67 13.82 -16.05 -0.77
C GLN A 67 14.49 -17.38 -1.15
N PRO A 68 15.23 -17.46 -2.26
CA PRO A 68 15.88 -18.71 -2.70
C PRO A 68 16.77 -19.33 -1.62
N TRP A 69 16.64 -20.64 -1.42
CA TRP A 69 17.31 -21.35 -0.32
C TRP A 69 18.79 -21.63 -0.60
N THR A 70 19.14 -21.85 -1.88
CA THR A 70 20.49 -22.26 -2.27
C THR A 70 21.31 -21.14 -2.89
N GLN A 71 20.68 -20.18 -3.58
CA GLN A 71 21.34 -19.07 -4.25
C GLN A 71 20.60 -17.77 -3.94
N SER A 72 20.92 -17.18 -2.82
CA SER A 72 20.26 -15.93 -2.35
C SER A 72 20.46 -14.73 -3.29
N GLY A 73 21.39 -14.81 -4.23
CA GLY A 73 21.66 -13.78 -5.23
C GLY A 73 20.72 -13.76 -6.43
N VAL A 74 19.98 -14.85 -6.68
CA VAL A 74 19.10 -14.99 -7.85
C VAL A 74 17.66 -15.12 -7.35
N TYR A 75 16.95 -14.01 -7.24
CA TYR A 75 15.55 -13.96 -6.79
C TYR A 75 14.71 -13.30 -7.86
N GLU A 76 14.44 -14.05 -8.94
CA GLU A 76 13.84 -13.54 -10.18
C GLU A 76 13.22 -14.66 -11.01
N GLY A 77 12.58 -14.26 -12.09
CA GLY A 77 12.03 -15.13 -13.11
C GLY A 77 11.14 -14.35 -14.07
N TYR A 78 10.49 -15.06 -14.97
CA TYR A 78 9.54 -14.46 -15.89
C TYR A 78 8.23 -15.25 -16.00
N LEU A 79 7.18 -14.54 -16.40
CA LEU A 79 5.84 -15.07 -16.67
C LEU A 79 5.44 -14.67 -18.07
N ARG A 80 5.07 -15.64 -18.92
CA ARG A 80 4.53 -15.39 -20.26
C ARG A 80 3.02 -15.47 -20.24
N VAL A 81 2.37 -14.43 -20.71
CA VAL A 81 0.91 -14.31 -20.70
C VAL A 81 0.41 -13.87 -22.07
N GLU A 82 -0.77 -14.35 -22.44
CA GLU A 82 -1.50 -13.88 -23.61
C GLU A 82 -2.65 -12.97 -23.17
N CYS A 83 -2.77 -11.82 -23.81
CA CYS A 83 -3.85 -10.89 -23.62
C CYS A 83 -4.17 -10.17 -24.92
N ASP A 84 -5.44 -10.14 -25.31
CA ASP A 84 -5.92 -9.48 -26.54
C ASP A 84 -5.17 -9.95 -27.80
N GLY A 85 -4.82 -11.24 -27.88
CA GLY A 85 -4.09 -11.84 -29.02
C GLY A 85 -2.61 -11.48 -29.09
N GLN A 86 -2.06 -10.84 -28.08
CA GLN A 86 -0.63 -10.52 -27.95
C GLN A 86 0.00 -11.29 -26.80
N ILE A 87 1.27 -11.64 -26.96
CA ILE A 87 2.05 -12.36 -25.96
C ILE A 87 2.98 -11.38 -25.27
N TYR A 88 2.89 -11.35 -23.96
CA TYR A 88 3.74 -10.53 -23.10
C TYR A 88 4.59 -11.39 -22.20
N ARG A 89 5.86 -11.02 -22.06
CA ARG A 89 6.77 -11.59 -21.08
C ARG A 89 7.02 -10.59 -19.98
N ILE A 90 6.56 -10.91 -18.77
CA ILE A 90 6.75 -10.12 -17.56
C ILE A 90 7.99 -10.66 -16.88
N GLU A 91 9.06 -9.90 -16.80
CA GLU A 91 10.29 -10.22 -16.07
C GLU A 91 10.33 -9.43 -14.77
N ARG A 92 10.59 -10.11 -13.67
CA ARG A 92 10.65 -9.45 -12.38
C ARG A 92 11.79 -10.00 -11.52
N ARG A 93 12.60 -9.05 -11.02
CA ARG A 93 13.60 -9.31 -10.00
C ARG A 93 13.12 -8.79 -8.67
N PHE A 94 13.12 -9.64 -7.65
CA PHE A 94 12.62 -9.33 -6.30
C PHE A 94 13.73 -8.91 -5.35
N GLN A 95 15.01 -9.04 -5.73
CA GLN A 95 16.15 -8.85 -4.86
C GLN A 95 16.19 -7.46 -4.23
N LYS A 96 16.54 -7.40 -2.94
CA LYS A 96 16.67 -6.14 -2.20
C LYS A 96 17.79 -5.30 -2.82
N GLY A 97 17.47 -4.06 -3.18
CA GLY A 97 18.43 -3.10 -3.77
C GLY A 97 18.53 -3.17 -5.28
N ASP A 98 18.03 -4.25 -5.91
CA ASP A 98 18.00 -4.40 -7.37
C ASP A 98 16.65 -4.95 -7.83
N LYS A 99 15.58 -4.24 -7.46
CA LYS A 99 14.24 -4.55 -7.95
C LYS A 99 14.09 -4.06 -9.38
N ARG A 100 13.80 -4.97 -10.29
CA ARG A 100 13.54 -4.65 -11.68
C ARG A 100 12.20 -5.26 -12.12
N LEU A 101 11.47 -4.51 -12.90
CA LEU A 101 10.27 -4.96 -13.60
C LEU A 101 10.42 -4.54 -15.06
N CYS A 102 10.35 -5.50 -15.96
CA CYS A 102 10.36 -5.30 -17.39
C CYS A 102 9.20 -6.07 -18.00
N VAL A 103 8.50 -5.49 -18.94
CA VAL A 103 7.46 -6.17 -19.71
C VAL A 103 7.79 -6.04 -21.19
N ILE A 104 7.97 -7.18 -21.84
CA ILE A 104 8.32 -7.28 -23.24
C ILE A 104 7.12 -7.83 -23.99
N ASN A 105 6.68 -7.12 -25.00
CA ASN A 105 5.69 -7.63 -25.95
C ASN A 105 6.42 -8.53 -26.95
N GLU A 106 6.32 -9.85 -26.77
CA GLU A 106 6.99 -10.83 -27.64
C GLU A 106 6.43 -10.84 -29.06
N THR A 107 5.19 -10.40 -29.26
CA THR A 107 4.58 -10.31 -30.60
C THR A 107 5.22 -9.19 -31.42
N THR A 108 5.58 -8.07 -30.81
CA THR A 108 6.18 -6.91 -31.48
C THR A 108 7.69 -6.81 -31.27
N GLY A 109 8.26 -7.57 -30.33
CA GLY A 109 9.67 -7.54 -29.95
C GLY A 109 10.09 -6.27 -29.18
N LYS A 110 9.14 -5.46 -28.69
CA LYS A 110 9.43 -4.20 -27.99
C LYS A 110 9.24 -4.32 -26.48
N GLU A 111 10.12 -3.64 -25.74
CA GLU A 111 9.92 -3.41 -24.31
C GLU A 111 8.88 -2.29 -24.12
N GLU A 112 7.96 -2.49 -23.21
CA GLU A 112 6.88 -1.55 -22.91
C GLU A 112 7.36 -0.47 -21.94
N GLU A 113 7.27 0.78 -22.35
CA GLU A 113 7.72 1.92 -21.53
C GLU A 113 6.86 2.10 -20.26
N ASN A 114 5.54 1.91 -20.40
CA ASN A 114 4.61 2.07 -19.27
C ASN A 114 4.20 0.71 -18.70
N THR A 115 5.16 0.02 -18.07
CA THR A 115 4.97 -1.31 -17.49
C THR A 115 3.86 -1.36 -16.43
N THR A 116 3.68 -0.29 -15.66
CA THR A 116 2.65 -0.24 -14.60
C THR A 116 1.24 -0.21 -15.19
N ALA A 117 0.98 0.65 -16.17
CA ALA A 117 -0.33 0.74 -16.81
C ALA A 117 -0.67 -0.55 -17.57
N LEU A 118 0.33 -1.16 -18.22
CA LEU A 118 0.13 -2.44 -18.90
C LEU A 118 -0.18 -3.56 -17.92
N LEU A 119 0.52 -3.66 -16.79
CA LEU A 119 0.19 -4.63 -15.75
C LEU A 119 -1.20 -4.42 -15.17
N ASP A 120 -1.64 -3.18 -14.99
CA ASP A 120 -3.01 -2.89 -14.56
C ASP A 120 -4.03 -3.36 -15.60
N LYS A 121 -3.75 -3.15 -16.89
CA LYS A 121 -4.58 -3.69 -17.99
C LYS A 121 -4.59 -5.23 -17.97
N LEU A 122 -3.44 -5.88 -17.86
CA LEU A 122 -3.33 -7.35 -17.80
C LEU A 122 -4.08 -7.95 -16.62
N ARG A 123 -4.13 -7.25 -15.48
CA ARG A 123 -4.88 -7.64 -14.28
C ARG A 123 -6.36 -7.21 -14.35
N CYS A 124 -6.83 -6.61 -15.45
CA CYS A 124 -8.17 -6.04 -15.58
C CYS A 124 -8.49 -5.01 -14.47
N GLY A 125 -7.51 -4.24 -14.01
CA GLY A 125 -7.66 -3.26 -12.93
C GLY A 125 -7.87 -3.86 -11.53
N LEU A 126 -7.70 -5.18 -11.35
CA LEU A 126 -7.86 -5.82 -10.04
C LEU A 126 -6.74 -5.41 -9.09
N SER A 127 -7.13 -5.06 -7.87
CA SER A 127 -6.21 -4.93 -6.75
C SER A 127 -5.67 -6.29 -6.30
N GLU A 128 -4.58 -6.31 -5.54
CA GLU A 128 -4.04 -7.53 -4.96
C GLU A 128 -5.06 -8.22 -4.05
N THR A 129 -5.79 -7.44 -3.24
CA THR A 129 -6.85 -7.93 -2.36
C THR A 129 -8.01 -8.56 -3.14
N ALA A 130 -8.47 -7.88 -4.20
CA ALA A 130 -9.53 -8.42 -5.05
C ALA A 130 -9.08 -9.72 -5.75
N TYR A 131 -7.84 -9.74 -6.26
CA TYR A 131 -7.26 -10.94 -6.88
C TYR A 131 -7.20 -12.13 -5.92
N ASP A 132 -6.75 -11.94 -4.68
CA ASP A 132 -6.67 -13.00 -3.66
C ASP A 132 -8.04 -13.54 -3.22
N ASN A 133 -9.09 -12.72 -3.31
CA ASN A 133 -10.43 -13.12 -2.88
C ASN A 133 -11.32 -13.64 -4.04
N THR A 134 -10.91 -13.47 -5.30
CA THR A 134 -11.74 -13.84 -6.46
C THR A 134 -11.07 -14.83 -7.41
N ILE A 135 -9.80 -14.64 -7.73
CA ILE A 135 -9.06 -15.41 -8.74
C ILE A 135 -8.07 -16.38 -8.10
N SER A 136 -7.32 -15.92 -7.11
CA SER A 136 -6.21 -16.67 -6.51
C SER A 136 -6.59 -17.18 -5.12
N ILE A 137 -7.43 -18.19 -5.07
CA ILE A 137 -7.93 -18.72 -3.81
C ILE A 137 -6.84 -19.57 -3.14
N GLY A 138 -6.30 -19.07 -2.04
CA GLY A 138 -5.33 -19.77 -1.23
C GLY A 138 -5.93 -20.93 -0.42
N GLN A 139 -5.07 -21.81 0.07
CA GLN A 139 -5.49 -22.91 0.94
C GLN A 139 -6.16 -22.36 2.21
N LEU A 140 -7.36 -22.88 2.53
CA LEU A 140 -8.21 -22.46 3.66
C LEU A 140 -8.65 -20.96 3.63
N LYS A 141 -8.57 -20.32 2.47
CA LYS A 141 -8.97 -18.93 2.28
C LYS A 141 -10.22 -18.79 1.39
N CYS A 142 -11.26 -19.55 1.70
CA CYS A 142 -12.53 -19.44 0.97
C CYS A 142 -13.46 -18.36 1.51
N ALA A 143 -13.20 -17.82 2.71
CA ALA A 143 -13.97 -16.73 3.29
C ALA A 143 -13.39 -15.37 2.85
N THR A 144 -14.27 -14.43 2.51
CA THR A 144 -13.90 -13.05 2.20
C THR A 144 -13.22 -12.42 3.41
N ASP A 145 -12.03 -11.89 3.23
CA ASP A 145 -11.29 -11.23 4.29
C ASP A 145 -11.76 -9.79 4.55
N GLY A 146 -11.35 -9.22 5.69
CA GLY A 146 -11.71 -7.85 6.07
C GLY A 146 -11.16 -6.80 5.10
N GLY A 147 -10.08 -7.09 4.36
CA GLY A 147 -9.51 -6.24 3.34
C GLY A 147 -10.46 -6.04 2.17
N MET A 148 -11.05 -7.13 1.66
CA MET A 148 -12.06 -7.08 0.59
C MET A 148 -13.33 -6.34 1.02
N VAL A 149 -13.78 -6.55 2.25
CA VAL A 149 -14.93 -5.82 2.80
C VAL A 149 -14.67 -4.30 2.85
N SER A 150 -13.46 -3.91 3.29
CA SER A 150 -13.06 -2.51 3.32
C SER A 150 -12.96 -1.90 1.91
N GLU A 151 -12.45 -2.65 0.96
CA GLU A 151 -12.34 -2.22 -0.44
C GLU A 151 -13.72 -2.03 -1.07
N LEU A 152 -14.65 -2.96 -0.87
CA LEU A 152 -16.05 -2.83 -1.31
C LEU A 152 -16.76 -1.65 -0.67
N ARG A 153 -16.56 -1.40 0.62
CA ARG A 153 -17.12 -0.22 1.30
C ARG A 153 -16.59 1.07 0.69
N ASN A 154 -15.28 1.16 0.44
CA ASN A 154 -14.68 2.32 -0.21
C ASN A 154 -15.21 2.51 -1.64
N TYR A 155 -15.38 1.42 -2.38
CA TYR A 155 -15.97 1.45 -3.72
C TYR A 155 -17.40 2.01 -3.72
N ILE A 156 -18.25 1.50 -2.84
CA ILE A 156 -19.65 1.99 -2.68
C ILE A 156 -19.68 3.45 -2.23
N ALA A 157 -18.81 3.82 -1.28
CA ALA A 157 -18.72 5.21 -0.81
C ALA A 157 -18.30 6.17 -1.94
N ASN A 158 -17.35 5.77 -2.79
CA ASN A 158 -16.91 6.56 -3.93
C ASN A 158 -18.00 6.71 -4.99
N LEU A 159 -18.75 5.64 -5.27
CA LEU A 159 -19.90 5.70 -6.18
C LEU A 159 -20.96 6.68 -5.67
N ASN A 160 -21.28 6.65 -4.38
CA ASN A 160 -22.30 7.51 -3.78
C ASN A 160 -21.88 8.98 -3.71
N THR A 161 -20.57 9.27 -3.60
CA THR A 161 -20.08 10.65 -3.44
C THR A 161 -19.67 11.31 -4.74
N SER A 162 -19.01 10.59 -5.64
CA SER A 162 -18.45 11.16 -6.87
C SER A 162 -19.08 10.65 -8.16
N GLY A 163 -19.94 9.64 -8.07
CA GLY A 163 -20.53 8.98 -9.25
C GLY A 163 -19.49 8.28 -10.15
N SER A 164 -18.22 8.27 -9.76
CA SER A 164 -17.13 7.72 -10.56
C SER A 164 -16.33 6.66 -9.79
N ILE A 165 -16.20 5.51 -10.41
CA ILE A 165 -15.38 4.38 -9.93
C ILE A 165 -13.87 4.73 -9.91
N ALA A 166 -13.45 5.61 -10.82
CA ALA A 166 -12.05 5.98 -10.99
C ALA A 166 -11.50 6.92 -9.90
N LEU A 167 -12.39 7.61 -9.16
CA LEU A 167 -12.00 8.56 -8.12
C LEU A 167 -11.93 7.86 -6.75
N ASN A 168 -10.74 7.43 -6.38
CA ASN A 168 -10.48 6.91 -5.02
C ASN A 168 -10.06 8.07 -4.10
N ILE A 169 -11.04 8.67 -3.42
CA ILE A 169 -10.84 9.81 -2.50
C ILE A 169 -9.83 9.46 -1.39
N THR A 170 -9.88 8.24 -0.88
CA THR A 170 -8.96 7.76 0.15
C THR A 170 -7.51 7.71 -0.37
N LYS A 171 -7.33 7.18 -1.58
CA LYS A 171 -6.02 7.13 -2.24
C LYS A 171 -5.51 8.53 -2.58
N ALA A 172 -6.36 9.37 -3.16
CA ALA A 172 -6.02 10.76 -3.46
C ALA A 172 -5.60 11.55 -2.20
N SER A 173 -6.32 11.37 -1.08
CA SER A 173 -5.96 11.98 0.21
C SER A 173 -4.61 11.44 0.75
N ALA A 174 -4.35 10.15 0.61
CA ALA A 174 -3.08 9.55 1.02
C ALA A 174 -1.90 10.05 0.15
N ASP A 175 -2.09 10.13 -1.17
CA ASP A 175 -1.09 10.63 -2.13
C ASP A 175 -0.79 12.12 -1.88
N LEU A 176 -1.81 12.94 -1.65
CA LEU A 176 -1.63 14.35 -1.29
C LEU A 176 -0.88 14.52 0.04
N LYS A 177 -1.19 13.70 1.05
CA LYS A 177 -0.45 13.70 2.32
C LYS A 177 1.00 13.28 2.14
N ALA A 178 1.26 12.29 1.28
CA ALA A 178 2.61 11.84 0.96
C ALA A 178 3.41 12.92 0.21
N GLN A 179 2.80 13.57 -0.78
CA GLN A 179 3.40 14.70 -1.52
C GLN A 179 3.68 15.87 -0.59
N ARG A 180 2.72 16.24 0.28
CA ARG A 180 2.93 17.28 1.29
C ARG A 180 4.14 16.96 2.16
N LYS A 181 4.24 15.73 2.68
CA LYS A 181 5.39 15.31 3.50
C LYS A 181 6.73 15.35 2.75
N GLN A 182 6.73 15.01 1.47
CA GLN A 182 7.93 15.12 0.63
C GLN A 182 8.33 16.58 0.40
N LEU A 183 7.36 17.47 0.16
CA LEU A 183 7.60 18.90 0.04
C LEU A 183 8.11 19.51 1.36
N GLU A 184 7.46 19.18 2.47
CA GLU A 184 7.90 19.57 3.81
C GLU A 184 9.35 19.14 4.07
N ALA A 185 9.74 17.92 3.69
CA ALA A 185 11.11 17.41 3.84
C ALA A 185 12.14 18.15 2.96
N ARG A 186 11.72 18.69 1.82
CA ARG A 186 12.60 19.47 0.93
C ARG A 186 12.77 20.92 1.39
N PHE A 187 11.74 21.50 2.02
CA PHE A 187 11.67 22.93 2.33
C PHE A 187 11.86 23.25 3.80
N VAL A 188 12.32 22.32 4.63
CA VAL A 188 12.48 22.58 6.06
C VAL A 188 13.96 22.85 6.43
N PRO A 189 14.46 24.07 6.23
CA PRO A 189 15.52 24.61 7.08
C PRO A 189 14.99 24.62 8.53
N GLU A 190 15.88 24.54 9.50
CA GLU A 190 15.55 24.51 10.93
C GLU A 190 14.66 25.69 11.38
N ALA A 191 14.79 26.84 10.73
CA ALA A 191 13.94 28.01 10.91
C ALA A 191 12.45 27.79 10.60
N ALA A 192 12.12 26.94 9.62
CA ALA A 192 10.71 26.63 9.32
C ALA A 192 10.11 25.64 10.32
N LYS A 193 10.91 24.80 10.96
CA LYS A 193 10.46 23.93 12.06
C LYS A 193 10.09 24.77 13.29
N SER A 194 10.93 25.75 13.65
CA SER A 194 10.64 26.65 14.76
C SER A 194 9.41 27.52 14.50
N TYR A 195 9.21 27.98 13.26
CA TYR A 195 8.03 28.73 12.86
C TYR A 195 6.73 27.89 12.92
N THR A 196 6.74 26.67 12.40
CA THR A 196 5.57 25.77 12.49
C THR A 196 5.26 25.35 13.92
N ALA A 197 6.27 25.15 14.76
CA ALA A 197 6.10 24.90 16.19
C ALA A 197 5.48 26.11 16.90
N ALA A 198 5.97 27.32 16.61
CA ALA A 198 5.40 28.56 17.18
C ALA A 198 3.93 28.77 16.74
N LEU A 199 3.58 28.52 15.47
CA LEU A 199 2.19 28.58 14.99
C LEU A 199 1.28 27.56 15.66
N SER A 200 1.76 26.35 15.91
CA SER A 200 0.98 25.34 16.61
C SER A 200 0.72 25.71 18.06
N GLU A 201 1.71 26.30 18.70
CA GLU A 201 1.59 26.81 20.08
C GLU A 201 0.63 28.00 20.18
N ILE A 202 0.69 28.94 19.25
CA ILE A 202 -0.28 30.05 19.15
C ILE A 202 -1.69 29.52 19.03
N ARG A 203 -1.96 28.56 18.14
CA ARG A 203 -3.29 27.96 17.99
C ARG A 203 -3.76 27.23 19.25
N ARG A 204 -2.86 26.54 19.94
CA ARG A 204 -3.16 25.91 21.23
C ARG A 204 -3.59 26.94 22.27
N ILE A 205 -2.83 28.02 22.40
CA ILE A 205 -3.14 29.12 23.33
C ILE A 205 -4.45 29.81 22.96
N GLU A 206 -4.70 30.05 21.67
CA GLU A 206 -5.99 30.61 21.20
C GLU A 206 -7.18 29.70 21.53
N GLN A 207 -7.02 28.38 21.39
CA GLN A 207 -8.07 27.41 21.79
C GLN A 207 -8.27 27.40 23.31
N GLU A 208 -7.20 27.45 24.11
CA GLU A 208 -7.30 27.54 25.55
C GLU A 208 -7.99 28.82 26.01
N ILE A 209 -7.68 29.97 25.38
CA ILE A 209 -8.31 31.27 25.69
C ILE A 209 -9.80 31.28 25.31
N SER A 210 -10.16 30.63 24.19
CA SER A 210 -11.54 30.56 23.71
C SER A 210 -12.37 29.48 24.39
N ALA A 211 -11.78 28.64 25.21
CA ALA A 211 -12.50 27.59 25.93
C ALA A 211 -13.51 28.21 26.92
N PRO A 212 -14.75 27.67 27.00
CA PRO A 212 -15.80 28.19 27.89
C PRO A 212 -15.38 28.24 29.37
N GLU A 213 -14.52 27.35 29.82
CA GLU A 213 -13.96 27.32 31.17
C GLU A 213 -13.12 28.58 31.48
N TYR A 214 -12.36 29.06 30.51
CA TYR A 214 -11.52 30.27 30.67
C TYR A 214 -12.36 31.54 30.75
N ALA A 215 -13.43 31.63 29.97
CA ALA A 215 -14.40 32.74 30.05
C ALA A 215 -15.10 32.78 31.40
N ASN A 216 -15.47 31.63 31.96
CA ASN A 216 -16.07 31.50 33.27
C ASN A 216 -15.06 31.88 34.39
N HIS A 217 -13.81 31.45 34.26
CA HIS A 217 -12.74 31.78 35.25
C HIS A 217 -12.40 33.29 35.25
N LEU A 218 -12.37 33.90 34.06
CA LEU A 218 -12.14 35.34 33.92
C LEU A 218 -13.29 36.18 34.49
N THR A 219 -14.54 35.70 34.33
CA THR A 219 -15.75 36.35 34.87
C THR A 219 -15.75 36.24 36.40
N ALA A 220 -15.41 35.08 36.95
CA ALA A 220 -15.29 34.86 38.41
C ALA A 220 -14.20 35.76 39.01
N LYS A 221 -13.04 35.86 38.37
CA LYS A 221 -11.95 36.73 38.85
C LYS A 221 -12.26 38.23 38.75
N ARG A 222 -13.04 38.65 37.78
CA ARG A 222 -13.55 40.04 37.64
C ARG A 222 -14.53 40.36 38.75
N GLN A 223 -15.44 39.44 39.10
CA GLN A 223 -16.37 39.58 40.23
C GLN A 223 -15.62 39.67 41.57
N GLU A 224 -14.69 38.76 41.79
CA GLU A 224 -13.86 38.77 43.02
C GLU A 224 -13.08 40.09 43.16
N ARG A 225 -12.46 40.60 42.11
CA ARG A 225 -11.81 41.92 42.09
C ARG A 225 -12.78 43.07 42.35
N GLY A 226 -14.05 43.00 41.89
CA GLY A 226 -15.08 43.97 42.15
C GLY A 226 -15.42 44.05 43.65
N LEU A 227 -15.63 42.89 44.30
CA LEU A 227 -15.92 42.77 45.73
C LEU A 227 -14.76 43.34 46.59
N VAL A 228 -13.52 42.94 46.28
CA VAL A 228 -12.33 43.45 47.01
C VAL A 228 -12.19 44.96 46.84
N LYS A 229 -12.51 45.55 45.70
CA LYS A 229 -12.48 46.96 45.50
C LYS A 229 -13.52 47.69 46.31
N GLU A 230 -14.77 47.16 46.37
CA GLU A 230 -15.83 47.71 47.23
C GLU A 230 -15.49 47.66 48.72
N GLU A 231 -14.87 46.58 49.17
CA GLU A 231 -14.37 46.49 50.55
C GLU A 231 -13.25 47.50 50.86
N LEU A 232 -12.37 47.73 49.92
CA LEU A 232 -11.29 48.70 50.04
C LEU A 232 -11.86 50.14 50.13
N ASP A 233 -12.82 50.44 49.27
CA ASP A 233 -13.50 51.77 49.27
C ASP A 233 -14.32 52.02 50.55
N LYS A 234 -14.88 50.93 51.16
CA LYS A 234 -15.55 51.05 52.50
C LYS A 234 -14.58 51.21 53.66
N LYS A 235 -13.34 50.76 53.57
CA LYS A 235 -12.32 50.94 54.62
C LYS A 235 -11.57 52.28 54.49
N GLN A 236 -11.68 52.94 53.38
CA GLN A 236 -11.05 54.23 53.14
C GLN A 236 -12.00 55.44 53.44
N LYS A 237 -13.27 55.16 53.71
CA LYS A 237 -14.26 56.11 54.25
C LYS A 237 -14.37 55.93 55.78
#